data_13736b17415cec8630bfbcf95f49028b
#
_entry.id   13736b17415cec8630bfbcf95f49028b
#
_cell.length_a   1.000
_cell.length_b   1.000
_cell.length_c   1.000
_cell.angle_alpha   90.00
_cell.angle_beta   90.00
_cell.angle_gamma   90.00
#
_symmetry.space_group_name_H-M   'P 1'
#
loop_
_entity.id
_entity.type
_entity.pdbx_description
1 polymer ?
#
loop_
_entity_poly.entity_id
_entity_poly.type
_entity_poly.pdbx_seq_one_letter_code
_entity_poly.pdbx_strand_id
1 'polypeptide(L)'
;MIRRRGTLALRISLLGVSIALITAVVAGGIAVGLVRQANDRTAKQLLARLADAAQTFADAPGNPTAGEVRARNLLRALKIQFATIDSAGHVVSASRIARDVLTQNEIADVLAENSLSSQRTVDGQSVLVEARPTNAGAIVLVQRRADAVAVGDAALRRLIVALAIAVGIAVLLGLIVAWRLARPLKRTAAAAHALNSGRRDVVIPPEGPVEVREVSDALNRLAAGLAQSEARQRQFLMSVSHDLRTPLTAINGYAESLADGVVTPDQTARVGAIMLSESHRLSRLVGDLLDLARLDAKEFRVDLAVIDVGGVIDSAAAAWSGRCAAEGVRFVVERPVGPLIAWADASRLRQVLDGLLENALRVTPSGSLIVLAGRVEQPAASPHIVVEVRDGGPGLTDDDLAIAFDRSALYERYRGVRSVGTGLGLAIVHALVERIGGTIEAGHAAEGGARFTVRLPLGGW
;
A
#
# COMPACT_ATOMS: atom_id res chain seq x y z
N MET A 1 -22.64 -3.55 -21.54
CA MET A 1 -23.16 -2.47 -20.66
C MET A 1 -22.17 -2.23 -19.53
N ILE A 2 -21.15 -1.40 -19.74
CA ILE A 2 -20.11 -1.10 -18.72
C ILE A 2 -20.71 -0.09 -17.75
N ARG A 3 -21.13 -0.55 -16.57
CA ARG A 3 -21.45 0.35 -15.45
C ARG A 3 -20.24 1.25 -15.21
N ARG A 4 -20.33 2.52 -15.55
CA ARG A 4 -19.39 3.56 -15.10
C ARG A 4 -19.45 3.61 -13.56
N ARG A 5 -18.67 2.77 -12.90
CA ARG A 5 -18.44 2.87 -11.45
C ARG A 5 -17.78 4.25 -11.24
N GLY A 6 -18.49 5.14 -10.54
CA GLY A 6 -17.98 6.47 -10.23
C GLY A 6 -16.56 6.38 -9.67
N THR A 7 -15.68 7.27 -10.13
CA THR A 7 -14.28 7.30 -9.70
C THR A 7 -14.19 7.47 -8.18
N LEU A 8 -13.14 6.94 -7.54
CA LEU A 8 -12.90 7.07 -6.10
C LEU A 8 -13.03 8.53 -5.64
N ALA A 9 -12.49 9.46 -6.42
CA ALA A 9 -12.62 10.90 -6.19
C ALA A 9 -14.10 11.34 -6.08
N LEU A 10 -14.95 10.89 -7.00
CA LEU A 10 -16.37 11.23 -6.98
C LEU A 10 -17.06 10.68 -5.73
N ARG A 11 -16.70 9.47 -5.30
CA ARG A 11 -17.28 8.88 -4.09
C ARG A 11 -16.86 9.61 -2.82
N ILE A 12 -15.58 9.96 -2.68
CA ILE A 12 -15.06 10.72 -1.54
C ILE A 12 -15.68 12.12 -1.52
N SER A 13 -15.74 12.81 -2.67
CA SER A 13 -16.38 14.12 -2.77
C SER A 13 -17.87 14.06 -2.43
N LEU A 14 -18.61 13.08 -2.97
CA LEU A 14 -20.03 12.89 -2.67
C LEU A 14 -20.26 12.64 -1.17
N LEU A 15 -19.45 11.82 -0.54
CA LEU A 15 -19.56 11.52 0.89
C LEU A 15 -19.27 12.76 1.74
N GLY A 16 -18.23 13.53 1.43
CA GLY A 16 -17.91 14.78 2.10
C GLY A 16 -19.01 15.84 1.94
N VAL A 17 -19.53 16.01 0.72
CA VAL A 17 -20.63 16.91 0.42
C VAL A 17 -21.92 16.49 1.15
N SER A 18 -22.24 15.19 1.17
CA SER A 18 -23.41 14.68 1.88
C SER A 18 -23.34 14.94 3.38
N ILE A 19 -22.19 14.67 4.01
CA ILE A 19 -21.99 14.95 5.43
C ILE A 19 -22.12 16.46 5.71
N ALA A 20 -21.48 17.30 4.92
CA ALA A 20 -21.56 18.75 5.08
C ALA A 20 -22.99 19.27 4.93
N LEU A 21 -23.73 18.75 3.94
CA LEU A 21 -25.13 19.12 3.71
C LEU A 21 -26.04 18.69 4.87
N ILE A 22 -25.92 17.44 5.33
CA ILE A 22 -26.70 16.93 6.46
C ILE A 22 -26.44 17.76 7.71
N THR A 23 -25.15 18.01 8.01
CA THR A 23 -24.74 18.81 9.17
C THR A 23 -25.31 20.25 9.07
N ALA A 24 -25.25 20.84 7.88
CA ALA A 24 -25.77 22.19 7.65
C ALA A 24 -27.29 22.24 7.80
N VAL A 25 -28.03 21.26 7.29
CA VAL A 25 -29.48 21.19 7.42
C VAL A 25 -29.89 21.02 8.88
N VAL A 26 -29.24 20.10 9.61
CA VAL A 26 -29.54 19.84 11.03
C VAL A 26 -29.18 21.06 11.88
N ALA A 27 -27.94 21.57 11.77
CA ALA A 27 -27.49 22.72 12.54
C ALA A 27 -28.30 23.98 12.20
N GLY A 28 -28.58 24.20 10.92
CA GLY A 28 -29.42 25.29 10.44
C GLY A 28 -30.83 25.22 10.97
N GLY A 29 -31.47 24.05 10.92
CA GLY A 29 -32.81 23.83 11.47
C GLY A 29 -32.90 24.12 12.96
N ILE A 30 -31.92 23.63 13.73
CA ILE A 30 -31.84 23.91 15.19
C ILE A 30 -31.63 25.39 15.44
N ALA A 31 -30.68 26.03 14.73
CA ALA A 31 -30.39 27.44 14.91
C ALA A 31 -31.56 28.33 14.54
N VAL A 32 -32.26 28.05 13.43
CA VAL A 32 -33.50 28.77 13.04
C VAL A 32 -34.59 28.63 14.12
N GLY A 33 -34.77 27.41 14.65
CA GLY A 33 -35.72 27.13 15.74
C GLY A 33 -35.39 27.93 17.00
N LEU A 34 -34.12 27.92 17.42
CA LEU A 34 -33.66 28.68 18.60
C LEU A 34 -33.81 30.22 18.43
N VAL A 35 -33.45 30.75 17.26
CA VAL A 35 -33.57 32.18 16.97
C VAL A 35 -35.05 32.60 16.99
N ARG A 36 -35.95 31.85 16.36
CA ARG A 36 -37.38 32.12 16.38
C ARG A 36 -37.95 32.09 17.80
N GLN A 37 -37.58 31.07 18.59
CA GLN A 37 -38.04 30.97 19.98
C GLN A 37 -37.48 32.10 20.85
N ALA A 38 -36.25 32.50 20.69
CA ALA A 38 -35.64 33.63 21.38
C ALA A 38 -36.33 34.94 21.01
N ASN A 39 -36.57 35.18 19.71
CA ASN A 39 -37.27 36.38 19.24
C ASN A 39 -38.70 36.46 19.79
N ASP A 40 -39.47 35.36 19.78
CA ASP A 40 -40.81 35.33 20.34
C ASP A 40 -40.83 35.62 21.84
N ARG A 41 -39.90 35.08 22.62
CA ARG A 41 -39.74 35.37 24.06
C ARG A 41 -39.41 36.81 24.32
N THR A 42 -38.42 37.34 23.56
CA THR A 42 -38.00 38.74 23.72
C THR A 42 -39.11 39.72 23.36
N ALA A 43 -39.87 39.44 22.28
CA ALA A 43 -40.99 40.25 21.86
C ALA A 43 -42.08 40.30 22.94
N LYS A 44 -42.47 39.17 23.53
CA LYS A 44 -43.43 39.08 24.62
C LYS A 44 -42.97 39.84 25.86
N GLN A 45 -41.70 39.62 26.27
CA GLN A 45 -41.11 40.33 27.43
C GLN A 45 -41.07 41.84 27.25
N LEU A 46 -40.70 42.28 26.04
CA LEU A 46 -40.63 43.70 25.71
C LEU A 46 -42.05 44.31 25.79
N LEU A 47 -43.05 43.70 25.19
CA LEU A 47 -44.41 44.18 25.18
C LEU A 47 -44.98 44.20 26.62
N ALA A 48 -44.73 43.20 27.45
CA ALA A 48 -45.11 43.17 28.84
C ALA A 48 -44.47 44.30 29.66
N ARG A 49 -43.16 44.51 29.52
CA ARG A 49 -42.46 45.63 30.19
C ARG A 49 -43.01 47.00 29.76
N LEU A 50 -43.36 47.17 28.49
CA LEU A 50 -43.93 48.39 27.98
C LEU A 50 -45.36 48.58 28.51
N ALA A 51 -46.14 47.49 28.72
CA ALA A 51 -47.44 47.54 29.34
C ALA A 51 -47.36 47.91 30.82
N ASP A 52 -46.39 47.33 31.57
CA ASP A 52 -46.14 47.73 32.97
C ASP A 52 -45.70 49.17 33.11
N ALA A 53 -44.85 49.67 32.21
CA ALA A 53 -44.50 51.09 32.18
C ALA A 53 -45.68 52.00 31.84
N ALA A 54 -46.50 51.58 30.87
CA ALA A 54 -47.71 52.33 30.49
C ALA A 54 -48.71 52.38 31.63
N GLN A 55 -48.90 51.33 32.40
CA GLN A 55 -49.70 51.28 33.61
C GLN A 55 -49.19 52.28 34.64
N THR A 56 -47.91 52.30 34.95
CA THR A 56 -47.29 53.17 35.93
C THR A 56 -47.49 54.67 35.52
N PHE A 57 -47.42 55.01 34.23
CA PHE A 57 -47.68 56.31 33.74
C PHE A 57 -49.16 56.73 33.81
N ALA A 58 -50.08 55.81 33.59
CA ALA A 58 -51.49 56.05 33.64
C ALA A 58 -51.98 56.25 35.06
N ASP A 59 -51.41 55.64 36.07
CA ASP A 59 -51.75 55.75 37.49
C ASP A 59 -51.04 56.93 38.21
N ALA A 60 -50.10 57.60 37.52
CA ALA A 60 -49.37 58.75 38.10
C ALA A 60 -50.33 59.94 38.30
N PRO A 61 -50.36 60.60 39.48
CA PRO A 61 -51.17 61.76 39.72
C PRO A 61 -50.57 62.96 38.98
N GLY A 62 -51.31 63.54 38.00
CA GLY A 62 -50.94 64.81 37.30
C GLY A 62 -51.56 64.96 35.91
N ASN A 63 -51.54 66.20 35.39
CA ASN A 63 -51.99 66.51 34.04
C ASN A 63 -51.13 65.81 32.97
N PRO A 64 -51.71 65.36 31.82
CA PRO A 64 -50.94 64.63 30.77
C PRO A 64 -49.79 65.50 30.29
N THR A 65 -48.61 65.15 30.72
CA THR A 65 -47.35 65.89 30.47
C THR A 65 -46.65 65.43 29.21
N ALA A 66 -45.56 66.15 28.83
CA ALA A 66 -44.67 65.79 27.71
C ALA A 66 -44.18 64.33 27.76
N GLY A 67 -44.27 63.63 28.89
CA GLY A 67 -43.94 62.18 29.06
C GLY A 67 -44.97 61.25 28.37
N GLU A 68 -46.26 61.49 28.50
CA GLU A 68 -47.30 60.69 27.85
C GLU A 68 -47.24 60.79 26.33
N VAL A 69 -46.98 62.02 25.81
CA VAL A 69 -46.79 62.20 24.37
C VAL A 69 -45.56 61.49 23.87
N ARG A 70 -44.46 61.46 24.62
CA ARG A 70 -43.25 60.72 24.29
C ARG A 70 -43.48 59.19 24.32
N ALA A 71 -44.16 58.70 25.35
CA ALA A 71 -44.53 57.27 25.45
C ALA A 71 -45.40 56.82 24.27
N ARG A 72 -46.44 57.64 23.93
CA ARG A 72 -47.31 57.33 22.77
C ARG A 72 -46.59 57.41 21.45
N ASN A 73 -45.62 58.33 21.28
CA ASN A 73 -44.75 58.35 20.09
C ASN A 73 -43.81 57.14 20.01
N LEU A 74 -43.24 56.68 21.13
CA LEU A 74 -42.39 55.49 21.21
C LEU A 74 -43.20 54.23 20.83
N LEU A 75 -44.42 54.07 21.37
CA LEU A 75 -45.30 52.99 21.04
C LEU A 75 -45.66 52.96 19.55
N ARG A 76 -45.93 54.15 18.95
CA ARG A 76 -46.15 54.26 17.51
C ARG A 76 -44.89 53.88 16.68
N ALA A 77 -43.71 54.34 17.10
CA ALA A 77 -42.46 54.01 16.44
C ALA A 77 -42.18 52.47 16.46
N LEU A 78 -42.54 51.80 17.53
CA LEU A 78 -42.49 50.34 17.70
C LEU A 78 -43.67 49.60 17.04
N LYS A 79 -44.58 50.33 16.36
CA LYS A 79 -45.79 49.83 15.73
C LYS A 79 -46.72 49.09 16.74
N ILE A 80 -46.67 49.51 18.01
CA ILE A 80 -47.54 48.99 19.05
C ILE A 80 -48.86 49.84 19.04
N GLN A 81 -49.95 49.13 18.93
CA GLN A 81 -51.29 49.73 18.98
C GLN A 81 -51.74 49.81 20.44
N PHE A 82 -52.39 50.88 20.79
CA PHE A 82 -52.80 51.22 22.14
C PHE A 82 -54.33 51.40 22.21
N ALA A 83 -54.92 50.78 23.21
CA ALA A 83 -56.30 50.97 23.54
C ALA A 83 -56.45 51.23 25.06
N THR A 84 -57.47 51.94 25.46
CA THR A 84 -57.89 52.10 26.86
C THR A 84 -59.28 51.55 27.04
N ILE A 85 -59.54 51.01 28.21
CA ILE A 85 -60.83 50.50 28.62
C ILE A 85 -61.26 51.40 29.79
N ASP A 86 -62.46 51.95 29.70
CA ASP A 86 -63.01 52.71 30.81
C ASP A 86 -63.58 51.85 31.93
N SER A 87 -63.97 52.38 33.06
CA SER A 87 -64.57 51.64 34.18
C SER A 87 -65.92 50.99 33.83
N ALA A 88 -66.55 51.42 32.74
CA ALA A 88 -67.81 50.87 32.22
C ALA A 88 -67.56 49.71 31.22
N GLY A 89 -66.28 49.37 30.88
CA GLY A 89 -65.91 48.32 29.96
C GLY A 89 -65.91 48.74 28.49
N HIS A 90 -66.01 50.02 28.16
CA HIS A 90 -65.97 50.50 26.79
C HIS A 90 -64.49 50.65 26.33
N VAL A 91 -64.19 50.01 25.20
CA VAL A 91 -62.83 50.07 24.61
C VAL A 91 -62.69 51.27 23.69
N VAL A 92 -61.76 52.17 24.02
CA VAL A 92 -61.45 53.37 23.24
C VAL A 92 -60.10 53.16 22.54
N SER A 93 -60.10 53.04 21.22
CA SER A 93 -58.90 52.88 20.42
C SER A 93 -59.03 53.44 19.04
N ALA A 94 -57.96 53.99 18.50
CA ALA A 94 -57.84 54.41 17.10
C ALA A 94 -57.68 53.24 16.15
N SER A 95 -57.31 52.07 16.67
CA SER A 95 -57.09 50.85 15.88
C SER A 95 -58.26 49.90 16.01
N ARG A 96 -58.75 49.40 14.87
CA ARG A 96 -59.79 48.37 14.83
C ARG A 96 -59.32 47.07 15.50
N ILE A 97 -58.10 46.64 15.23
CA ILE A 97 -57.49 45.41 15.81
C ILE A 97 -57.43 45.51 17.34
N ALA A 98 -57.01 46.64 17.89
CA ALA A 98 -56.95 46.85 19.35
C ALA A 98 -58.32 46.97 20.00
N ARG A 99 -59.36 47.33 19.26
CA ARG A 99 -60.75 47.45 19.73
C ARG A 99 -61.43 46.10 19.87
N ASP A 100 -61.18 45.20 18.90
CA ASP A 100 -61.87 43.92 18.79
C ASP A 100 -61.03 42.72 19.33
N VAL A 101 -59.87 43.04 19.97
CA VAL A 101 -58.91 42.01 20.39
C VAL A 101 -59.32 41.29 21.67
N LEU A 102 -60.06 41.93 22.57
CA LEU A 102 -60.48 41.34 23.86
C LEU A 102 -61.95 40.97 23.81
N THR A 103 -62.30 39.84 24.44
CA THR A 103 -63.67 39.45 24.67
C THR A 103 -64.24 40.16 25.89
N GLN A 104 -65.56 40.24 26.00
CA GLN A 104 -66.27 40.82 27.15
C GLN A 104 -65.83 40.26 28.50
N ASN A 105 -65.59 38.94 28.56
CA ASN A 105 -65.15 38.27 29.78
C ASN A 105 -63.72 38.68 30.16
N GLU A 106 -62.84 38.83 29.20
CA GLU A 106 -61.47 39.28 29.45
C GLU A 106 -61.40 40.75 29.84
N ILE A 107 -62.25 41.57 29.31
CA ILE A 107 -62.42 42.97 29.75
C ILE A 107 -62.82 43.01 31.22
N ALA A 108 -63.81 42.17 31.63
CA ALA A 108 -64.25 42.07 33.01
C ALA A 108 -63.12 41.57 33.94
N ASP A 109 -62.31 40.57 33.47
CA ASP A 109 -61.17 40.05 34.20
C ASP A 109 -60.08 41.09 34.42
N VAL A 110 -59.74 41.89 33.38
CA VAL A 110 -58.73 42.94 33.49
C VAL A 110 -59.22 44.09 34.39
N LEU A 111 -60.49 44.43 34.35
CA LEU A 111 -61.09 45.43 35.25
C LEU A 111 -61.18 44.91 36.71
N ALA A 112 -61.16 43.59 36.94
CA ALA A 112 -61.02 42.97 38.26
C ALA A 112 -59.55 42.86 38.74
N GLU A 113 -58.69 43.73 38.28
CA GLU A 113 -57.24 43.84 38.61
C GLU A 113 -56.38 42.69 38.13
N ASN A 114 -56.82 41.84 37.21
CA ASN A 114 -56.01 40.77 36.61
C ASN A 114 -55.26 41.30 35.37
N SER A 115 -53.99 41.01 35.27
CA SER A 115 -53.21 41.27 34.05
C SER A 115 -53.42 40.14 33.01
N LEU A 116 -53.59 40.52 31.74
CA LEU A 116 -53.73 39.57 30.63
C LEU A 116 -52.52 39.65 29.69
N SER A 117 -51.92 38.49 29.44
CA SER A 117 -50.87 38.30 28.43
C SER A 117 -51.30 37.13 27.50
N SER A 118 -51.58 37.43 26.25
CA SER A 118 -52.05 36.42 25.31
C SER A 118 -51.56 36.62 23.90
N GLN A 119 -51.56 35.54 23.13
CA GLN A 119 -51.30 35.59 21.70
C GLN A 119 -52.49 35.05 20.96
N ARG A 120 -53.03 35.77 19.99
CA ARG A 120 -54.19 35.37 19.23
C ARG A 120 -54.15 35.79 17.77
N THR A 121 -55.11 35.33 17.02
CA THR A 121 -55.22 35.72 15.60
C THR A 121 -56.45 36.60 15.45
N VAL A 122 -56.24 37.80 14.96
CA VAL A 122 -57.30 38.77 14.66
C VAL A 122 -57.17 39.18 13.19
N ASP A 123 -58.25 39.11 12.43
CA ASP A 123 -58.25 39.39 10.97
C ASP A 123 -57.16 38.63 10.21
N GLY A 124 -56.88 37.34 10.54
CA GLY A 124 -55.86 36.51 9.91
C GLY A 124 -54.43 36.85 10.30
N GLN A 125 -54.22 37.82 11.23
CA GLN A 125 -52.90 38.22 11.70
C GLN A 125 -52.67 37.80 13.14
N SER A 126 -51.50 37.18 13.40
CA SER A 126 -51.12 36.85 14.77
C SER A 126 -50.65 38.12 15.49
N VAL A 127 -51.27 38.42 16.63
CA VAL A 127 -50.99 39.56 17.48
C VAL A 127 -50.64 39.12 18.89
N LEU A 128 -49.73 39.89 19.50
CA LEU A 128 -49.42 39.79 20.92
C LEU A 128 -50.26 40.84 21.63
N VAL A 129 -50.88 40.47 22.74
CA VAL A 129 -51.78 41.30 23.51
C VAL A 129 -51.34 41.30 24.97
N GLU A 130 -51.16 42.47 25.51
CA GLU A 130 -50.89 42.73 26.93
C GLU A 130 -51.91 43.71 27.45
N ALA A 131 -52.65 43.35 28.49
CA ALA A 131 -53.54 44.26 29.15
C ALA A 131 -53.20 44.36 30.64
N ARG A 132 -53.26 45.60 31.15
CA ARG A 132 -52.96 45.92 32.54
C ARG A 132 -54.13 46.77 33.14
N PRO A 133 -54.53 46.51 34.36
CA PRO A 133 -55.44 47.32 35.07
C PRO A 133 -54.86 48.67 35.42
N THR A 134 -55.68 49.71 35.54
CA THR A 134 -55.27 51.05 35.95
C THR A 134 -56.37 51.60 36.85
N ASN A 135 -56.01 52.65 37.62
CA ASN A 135 -56.99 53.36 38.51
C ASN A 135 -58.23 53.87 37.79
N ALA A 136 -58.19 54.14 36.48
CA ALA A 136 -59.26 54.64 35.65
C ALA A 136 -59.92 53.62 34.72
N GLY A 137 -59.52 52.32 34.83
CA GLY A 137 -59.95 51.22 33.93
C GLY A 137 -58.86 50.34 33.56
N ALA A 138 -58.51 50.18 32.25
CA ALA A 138 -57.39 49.33 31.83
C ALA A 138 -56.70 49.87 30.58
N ILE A 139 -55.42 49.48 30.39
CA ILE A 139 -54.63 49.75 29.18
C ILE A 139 -54.41 48.42 28.44
N VAL A 140 -54.52 48.47 27.11
CA VAL A 140 -54.27 47.33 26.23
C VAL A 140 -53.20 47.72 25.18
N LEU A 141 -52.13 46.97 25.14
CA LEU A 141 -51.13 47.07 24.10
C LEU A 141 -51.23 45.87 23.14
N VAL A 142 -51.29 46.15 21.84
CA VAL A 142 -51.39 45.13 20.79
C VAL A 142 -50.28 45.34 19.77
N GLN A 143 -49.50 44.33 19.53
CA GLN A 143 -48.44 44.37 18.53
C GLN A 143 -48.59 43.20 17.57
N ARG A 144 -48.47 43.45 16.27
CA ARG A 144 -48.42 42.35 15.30
C ARG A 144 -47.13 41.56 15.51
N ARG A 145 -47.27 40.24 15.59
CA ARG A 145 -46.12 39.38 15.74
C ARG A 145 -45.09 39.61 14.65
N ALA A 146 -45.53 39.84 13.40
CA ALA A 146 -44.59 40.13 12.26
C ALA A 146 -43.75 41.38 12.51
N ASP A 147 -44.28 42.44 13.11
CA ASP A 147 -43.54 43.66 13.44
C ASP A 147 -42.60 43.47 14.64
N ALA A 148 -43.05 42.69 15.64
CA ALA A 148 -42.25 42.34 16.82
C ALA A 148 -41.01 41.50 16.50
N VAL A 149 -41.04 40.63 15.46
CA VAL A 149 -39.99 39.69 15.09
C VAL A 149 -39.12 40.19 13.93
N ALA A 150 -39.49 41.34 13.31
CA ALA A 150 -38.81 41.90 12.13
C ALA A 150 -37.30 42.13 12.33
N VAL A 151 -36.87 42.49 13.54
CA VAL A 151 -35.43 42.61 13.89
C VAL A 151 -34.70 41.29 13.83
N GLY A 152 -35.39 40.17 14.17
CA GLY A 152 -34.82 38.80 14.11
C GLY A 152 -34.62 38.25 12.69
N ASP A 153 -35.43 38.76 11.73
CA ASP A 153 -35.30 38.29 10.32
C ASP A 153 -33.97 38.71 9.69
N ALA A 154 -33.39 39.82 10.10
CA ALA A 154 -32.05 40.23 9.65
C ALA A 154 -30.95 39.27 10.20
N ALA A 155 -31.10 38.86 11.46
CA ALA A 155 -30.18 37.88 12.06
C ALA A 155 -30.32 36.52 11.39
N LEU A 156 -31.54 36.06 11.11
CA LEU A 156 -31.83 34.83 10.41
C LEU A 156 -31.22 34.80 8.99
N ARG A 157 -31.34 35.92 8.24
CA ARG A 157 -30.75 36.04 6.91
C ARG A 157 -29.22 35.94 6.96
N ARG A 158 -28.58 36.63 7.93
CA ARG A 158 -27.12 36.52 8.13
C ARG A 158 -26.68 35.12 8.47
N LEU A 159 -27.45 34.39 9.30
CA LEU A 159 -27.21 32.99 9.64
C LEU A 159 -27.28 32.08 8.40
N ILE A 160 -28.30 32.23 7.56
CA ILE A 160 -28.47 31.46 6.32
C ILE A 160 -27.30 31.73 5.36
N VAL A 161 -26.91 32.99 5.19
CA VAL A 161 -25.74 33.34 4.33
C VAL A 161 -24.47 32.74 4.87
N ALA A 162 -24.20 32.82 6.18
CA ALA A 162 -23.02 32.24 6.80
C ALA A 162 -22.98 30.70 6.61
N LEU A 163 -24.13 30.04 6.76
CA LEU A 163 -24.27 28.59 6.56
C LEU A 163 -24.01 28.19 5.09
N ALA A 164 -24.55 28.97 4.13
CA ALA A 164 -24.30 28.75 2.72
C ALA A 164 -22.80 28.90 2.35
N ILE A 165 -22.12 29.88 2.91
CA ILE A 165 -20.67 30.08 2.74
C ILE A 165 -19.90 28.89 3.33
N ALA A 166 -20.26 28.46 4.56
CA ALA A 166 -19.61 27.31 5.21
C ALA A 166 -19.75 26.03 4.39
N VAL A 167 -20.93 25.75 3.84
CA VAL A 167 -21.16 24.61 2.93
C VAL A 167 -20.31 24.75 1.66
N GLY A 168 -20.26 25.93 1.06
CA GLY A 168 -19.43 26.20 -0.12
C GLY A 168 -17.93 25.92 0.13
N ILE A 169 -17.41 26.36 1.26
CA ILE A 169 -16.02 26.09 1.68
C ILE A 169 -15.81 24.59 1.89
N ALA A 170 -16.72 23.89 2.56
CA ALA A 170 -16.61 22.46 2.80
C ALA A 170 -16.61 21.64 1.49
N VAL A 171 -17.45 22.03 0.52
CA VAL A 171 -17.47 21.41 -0.82
C VAL A 171 -16.14 21.64 -1.54
N LEU A 172 -15.63 22.88 -1.53
CA LEU A 172 -14.35 23.23 -2.18
C LEU A 172 -13.18 22.43 -1.58
N LEU A 173 -13.08 22.38 -0.26
CA LEU A 173 -12.06 21.61 0.43
C LEU A 173 -12.18 20.12 0.12
N GLY A 174 -13.38 19.56 0.12
CA GLY A 174 -13.64 18.18 -0.23
C GLY A 174 -13.19 17.82 -1.65
N LEU A 175 -13.42 18.73 -2.63
CA LEU A 175 -12.95 18.57 -3.99
C LEU A 175 -11.42 18.61 -4.10
N ILE A 176 -10.76 19.52 -3.37
CA ILE A 176 -9.29 19.62 -3.36
C ILE A 176 -8.66 18.33 -2.79
N VAL A 177 -9.18 17.86 -1.66
CA VAL A 177 -8.69 16.62 -1.02
C VAL A 177 -8.91 15.41 -1.94
N ALA A 178 -10.11 15.29 -2.52
CA ALA A 178 -10.42 14.21 -3.46
C ALA A 178 -9.48 14.23 -4.68
N TRP A 179 -9.16 15.40 -5.20
CA TRP A 179 -8.23 15.56 -6.32
C TRP A 179 -6.80 15.16 -5.94
N ARG A 180 -6.33 15.61 -4.77
CA ARG A 180 -4.98 15.29 -4.27
C ARG A 180 -4.77 13.81 -3.98
N LEU A 181 -5.80 13.09 -3.56
CA LEU A 181 -5.73 11.64 -3.30
C LEU A 181 -5.95 10.78 -4.55
N ALA A 182 -6.93 11.15 -5.37
CA ALA A 182 -7.31 10.28 -6.49
C ALA A 182 -6.33 10.32 -7.67
N ARG A 183 -5.66 11.45 -7.91
CA ARG A 183 -4.74 11.61 -9.05
C ARG A 183 -3.50 10.72 -8.95
N PRO A 184 -2.76 10.70 -7.83
CA PRO A 184 -1.63 9.78 -7.65
C PRO A 184 -2.04 8.31 -7.71
N LEU A 185 -3.13 7.92 -7.04
CA LEU A 185 -3.64 6.54 -7.06
C LEU A 185 -4.00 6.05 -8.48
N LYS A 186 -4.58 6.92 -9.32
CA LYS A 186 -4.84 6.58 -10.72
C LYS A 186 -3.55 6.36 -11.50
N ARG A 187 -2.51 7.17 -11.25
CA ARG A 187 -1.20 7.00 -11.89
C ARG A 187 -0.54 5.69 -11.46
N THR A 188 -0.56 5.38 -10.16
CA THR A 188 -0.04 4.12 -9.63
C THR A 188 -0.76 2.91 -10.22
N ALA A 189 -2.10 2.97 -10.31
CA ALA A 189 -2.88 1.90 -10.95
C ALA A 189 -2.58 1.76 -12.45
N ALA A 190 -2.44 2.87 -13.18
CA ALA A 190 -2.06 2.84 -14.60
C ALA A 190 -0.66 2.28 -14.82
N ALA A 191 0.29 2.62 -13.93
CA ALA A 191 1.64 2.09 -13.93
C ALA A 191 1.66 0.58 -13.65
N ALA A 192 0.88 0.11 -12.68
CA ALA A 192 0.72 -1.32 -12.41
C ALA A 192 0.15 -2.08 -13.62
N HIS A 193 -0.83 -1.52 -14.31
CA HIS A 193 -1.35 -2.09 -15.55
C HIS A 193 -0.30 -2.10 -16.69
N ALA A 194 0.49 -1.03 -16.82
CA ALA A 194 1.57 -0.97 -17.80
C ALA A 194 2.66 -2.02 -17.51
N LEU A 195 3.04 -2.21 -16.24
CA LEU A 195 3.95 -3.28 -15.81
C LEU A 195 3.39 -4.67 -16.15
N ASN A 196 2.10 -4.91 -15.88
CA ASN A 196 1.45 -6.18 -16.21
C ASN A 196 1.36 -6.43 -17.72
N SER A 197 1.30 -5.38 -18.55
CA SER A 197 1.33 -5.50 -20.02
C SER A 197 2.74 -5.63 -20.61
N GLY A 198 3.77 -5.80 -19.78
CA GLY A 198 5.15 -6.03 -20.21
C GLY A 198 6.02 -4.77 -20.33
N ARG A 199 5.50 -3.58 -20.04
CA ARG A 199 6.32 -2.36 -20.02
C ARG A 199 7.19 -2.34 -18.74
N ARG A 200 8.49 -2.06 -18.91
CA ARG A 200 9.47 -2.05 -17.80
C ARG A 200 10.08 -0.65 -17.57
N ASP A 201 9.81 0.29 -18.46
CA ASP A 201 10.27 1.68 -18.44
C ASP A 201 9.40 2.61 -17.57
N VAL A 202 8.53 2.04 -16.75
CA VAL A 202 7.55 2.78 -15.96
C VAL A 202 8.18 3.23 -14.65
N VAL A 203 8.26 4.54 -14.44
CA VAL A 203 8.67 5.17 -13.18
C VAL A 203 7.49 5.96 -12.62
N ILE A 204 7.13 5.68 -11.38
CA ILE A 204 6.04 6.35 -10.68
C ILE A 204 6.65 7.45 -9.81
N PRO A 205 6.31 8.74 -10.06
CA PRO A 205 6.79 9.81 -9.22
C PRO A 205 6.19 9.69 -7.80
N PRO A 206 6.96 9.98 -6.74
CA PRO A 206 6.51 9.90 -5.35
C PRO A 206 5.63 11.11 -5.00
N GLU A 207 4.40 11.14 -5.52
CA GLU A 207 3.42 12.22 -5.32
C GLU A 207 2.36 11.82 -4.28
N GLY A 208 1.82 12.81 -3.55
CA GLY A 208 0.69 12.62 -2.64
C GLY A 208 1.09 12.40 -1.17
N PRO A 209 0.18 11.91 -0.32
CA PRO A 209 0.43 11.57 1.07
C PRO A 209 1.51 10.48 1.23
N VAL A 210 2.04 10.34 2.46
CA VAL A 210 3.14 9.40 2.77
C VAL A 210 2.78 7.98 2.35
N GLU A 211 1.57 7.54 2.64
CA GLU A 211 1.07 6.19 2.33
C GLU A 211 1.04 5.91 0.81
N VAL A 212 0.70 6.90 0.01
CA VAL A 212 0.69 6.77 -1.46
C VAL A 212 2.10 6.75 -2.02
N ARG A 213 3.02 7.53 -1.42
CA ARG A 213 4.45 7.51 -1.79
C ARG A 213 5.08 6.16 -1.49
N GLU A 214 4.82 5.58 -0.32
CA GLU A 214 5.30 4.24 0.05
C GLU A 214 4.85 3.16 -0.95
N VAL A 215 3.59 3.21 -1.40
CA VAL A 215 3.09 2.30 -2.43
C VAL A 215 3.81 2.53 -3.77
N SER A 216 4.05 3.78 -4.16
CA SER A 216 4.77 4.12 -5.38
C SER A 216 6.21 3.62 -5.35
N ASP A 217 6.90 3.79 -4.23
CA ASP A 217 8.28 3.32 -4.02
C ASP A 217 8.36 1.78 -4.00
N ALA A 218 7.40 1.12 -3.35
CA ALA A 218 7.33 -0.35 -3.36
C ALA A 218 7.12 -0.88 -4.79
N LEU A 219 6.25 -0.24 -5.57
CA LEU A 219 5.99 -0.64 -6.96
C LEU A 219 7.19 -0.36 -7.88
N ASN A 220 7.91 0.75 -7.66
CA ASN A 220 9.14 1.05 -8.39
C ASN A 220 10.24 0.00 -8.09
N ARG A 221 10.40 -0.41 -6.82
CA ARG A 221 11.33 -1.50 -6.44
C ARG A 221 10.95 -2.82 -7.10
N LEU A 222 9.66 -3.16 -7.12
CA LEU A 222 9.16 -4.36 -7.79
C LEU A 222 9.42 -4.31 -9.30
N ALA A 223 9.18 -3.17 -9.94
CA ALA A 223 9.43 -2.96 -11.36
C ALA A 223 10.92 -3.14 -11.71
N ALA A 224 11.81 -2.54 -10.91
CA ALA A 224 13.26 -2.68 -11.08
C ALA A 224 13.71 -4.14 -10.89
N GLY A 225 13.24 -4.82 -9.84
CA GLY A 225 13.55 -6.24 -9.62
C GLY A 225 13.09 -7.14 -10.75
N LEU A 226 11.88 -6.91 -11.28
CA LEU A 226 11.35 -7.66 -12.42
C LEU A 226 12.15 -7.40 -13.70
N ALA A 227 12.49 -6.13 -13.99
CA ALA A 227 13.32 -5.77 -15.14
C ALA A 227 14.70 -6.42 -15.08
N GLN A 228 15.34 -6.42 -13.90
CA GLN A 228 16.61 -7.08 -13.67
C GLN A 228 16.53 -8.60 -13.83
N SER A 229 15.47 -9.22 -13.33
CA SER A 229 15.23 -10.67 -13.48
C SER A 229 15.07 -11.05 -14.94
N GLU A 230 14.25 -10.30 -15.71
CA GLU A 230 14.07 -10.53 -17.15
C GLU A 230 15.35 -10.28 -17.97
N ALA A 231 16.15 -9.28 -17.59
CA ALA A 231 17.44 -9.02 -18.23
C ALA A 231 18.40 -10.21 -18.03
N ARG A 232 18.50 -10.71 -16.79
CA ARG A 232 19.32 -11.91 -16.47
C ARG A 232 18.82 -13.13 -17.24
N GLN A 233 17.51 -13.36 -17.33
CA GLN A 233 16.93 -14.47 -18.09
C GLN A 233 17.25 -14.37 -19.58
N ARG A 234 17.14 -13.17 -20.17
CA ARG A 234 17.50 -12.95 -21.60
C ARG A 234 18.98 -13.18 -21.86
N GLN A 235 19.85 -12.67 -21.00
CA GLN A 235 21.29 -12.87 -21.11
C GLN A 235 21.65 -14.36 -21.02
N PHE A 236 21.05 -15.08 -20.08
CA PHE A 236 21.20 -16.54 -19.96
C PHE A 236 20.79 -17.27 -21.24
N LEU A 237 19.61 -16.97 -21.82
CA LEU A 237 19.15 -17.60 -23.07
C LEU A 237 20.08 -17.30 -24.25
N MET A 238 20.63 -16.09 -24.32
CA MET A 238 21.60 -15.72 -25.36
C MET A 238 22.93 -16.49 -25.18
N SER A 239 23.44 -16.63 -23.96
CA SER A 239 24.64 -17.41 -23.65
C SER A 239 24.46 -18.88 -24.03
N VAL A 240 23.34 -19.48 -23.59
CA VAL A 240 23.00 -20.89 -23.94
C VAL A 240 22.95 -21.08 -25.47
N SER A 241 22.28 -20.17 -26.18
CA SER A 241 22.17 -20.26 -27.65
C SER A 241 23.52 -20.20 -28.33
N HIS A 242 24.42 -19.37 -27.83
CA HIS A 242 25.79 -19.28 -28.32
C HIS A 242 26.56 -20.57 -28.04
N ASP A 243 26.48 -21.11 -26.81
CA ASP A 243 27.25 -22.28 -26.37
C ASP A 243 26.77 -23.57 -27.01
N LEU A 244 25.51 -23.66 -27.43
CA LEU A 244 24.98 -24.72 -28.26
C LEU A 244 25.45 -24.61 -29.72
N ARG A 245 25.52 -23.38 -30.28
CA ARG A 245 25.88 -23.17 -31.69
C ARG A 245 27.31 -23.55 -32.00
N THR A 246 28.24 -23.25 -31.10
CA THR A 246 29.69 -23.49 -31.32
C THR A 246 30.02 -24.96 -31.59
N PRO A 247 29.68 -25.93 -30.72
CA PRO A 247 29.95 -27.35 -30.96
C PRO A 247 29.17 -27.87 -32.17
N LEU A 248 27.95 -27.39 -32.38
CA LEU A 248 27.12 -27.83 -33.52
C LEU A 248 27.75 -27.38 -34.85
N THR A 249 28.30 -26.14 -34.92
CA THR A 249 29.02 -25.66 -36.11
C THR A 249 30.27 -26.47 -36.37
N ALA A 250 31.01 -26.85 -35.32
CA ALA A 250 32.22 -27.65 -35.48
C ALA A 250 31.87 -29.06 -35.99
N ILE A 251 30.82 -29.70 -35.40
CA ILE A 251 30.35 -31.04 -35.84
C ILE A 251 29.92 -30.97 -37.32
N ASN A 252 29.10 -29.98 -37.68
CA ASN A 252 28.61 -29.83 -39.06
C ASN A 252 29.78 -29.59 -40.05
N GLY A 253 30.70 -28.66 -39.71
CA GLY A 253 31.83 -28.38 -40.60
C GLY A 253 32.76 -29.58 -40.81
N TYR A 254 33.02 -30.36 -39.78
CA TYR A 254 33.80 -31.60 -39.94
C TYR A 254 33.02 -32.66 -40.69
N ALA A 255 31.71 -32.78 -40.49
CA ALA A 255 30.88 -33.73 -41.25
C ALA A 255 30.81 -33.36 -42.73
N GLU A 256 30.66 -32.05 -43.07
CA GLU A 256 30.73 -31.57 -44.46
C GLU A 256 32.12 -31.83 -45.07
N SER A 257 33.22 -31.56 -44.34
CA SER A 257 34.58 -31.85 -44.80
C SER A 257 34.82 -33.34 -45.08
N LEU A 258 34.20 -34.21 -44.28
CA LEU A 258 34.23 -35.68 -44.54
C LEU A 258 33.39 -36.05 -45.77
N ALA A 259 32.19 -35.45 -45.91
CA ALA A 259 31.29 -35.75 -47.05
C ALA A 259 31.89 -35.27 -48.38
N ASP A 260 32.54 -34.11 -48.39
CA ASP A 260 33.19 -33.52 -49.57
C ASP A 260 34.55 -34.18 -49.89
N GLY A 261 35.01 -35.13 -49.10
CA GLY A 261 36.28 -35.82 -49.33
C GLY A 261 37.55 -34.96 -49.10
N VAL A 262 37.39 -33.81 -48.39
CA VAL A 262 38.50 -32.91 -48.08
C VAL A 262 39.40 -33.48 -46.98
N VAL A 263 38.86 -34.36 -46.12
CA VAL A 263 39.58 -35.03 -45.04
C VAL A 263 40.33 -36.24 -45.62
N THR A 264 41.63 -36.27 -45.43
CA THR A 264 42.48 -37.40 -45.86
C THR A 264 42.27 -38.64 -44.96
N PRO A 265 42.50 -39.87 -45.47
CA PRO A 265 42.26 -41.12 -44.69
C PRO A 265 43.01 -41.15 -43.37
N ASP A 266 44.21 -40.61 -43.29
CA ASP A 266 45.01 -40.47 -42.05
C ASP A 266 44.42 -39.49 -41.02
N GLN A 267 43.62 -38.52 -41.45
CA GLN A 267 42.97 -37.51 -40.61
C GLN A 267 41.56 -37.96 -40.14
N THR A 268 40.95 -38.95 -40.76
CA THR A 268 39.57 -39.41 -40.47
C THR A 268 39.36 -39.77 -39.00
N ALA A 269 40.30 -40.52 -38.39
CA ALA A 269 40.20 -40.91 -36.98
C ALA A 269 40.26 -39.69 -36.04
N ARG A 270 41.10 -38.68 -36.35
CA ARG A 270 41.24 -37.45 -35.59
C ARG A 270 39.96 -36.58 -35.70
N VAL A 271 39.43 -36.43 -36.90
CA VAL A 271 38.17 -35.68 -37.14
C VAL A 271 37.01 -36.36 -36.44
N GLY A 272 36.90 -37.69 -36.50
CA GLY A 272 35.90 -38.45 -35.77
C GLY A 272 36.01 -38.26 -34.24
N ALA A 273 37.21 -38.28 -33.71
CA ALA A 273 37.44 -38.03 -32.28
C ALA A 273 37.03 -36.59 -31.85
N ILE A 274 37.28 -35.59 -32.68
CA ILE A 274 36.83 -34.20 -32.42
C ILE A 274 35.31 -34.14 -32.43
N MET A 275 34.66 -34.69 -33.44
CA MET A 275 33.20 -34.70 -33.53
C MET A 275 32.55 -35.39 -32.33
N LEU A 276 33.09 -36.54 -31.92
CA LEU A 276 32.64 -37.29 -30.74
C LEU A 276 32.79 -36.45 -29.46
N SER A 277 33.93 -35.77 -29.30
CA SER A 277 34.19 -34.87 -28.16
C SER A 277 33.19 -33.72 -28.09
N GLU A 278 32.89 -33.06 -29.21
CA GLU A 278 31.92 -31.98 -29.27
C GLU A 278 30.48 -32.49 -29.07
N SER A 279 30.14 -33.67 -29.56
CA SER A 279 28.86 -34.34 -29.30
C SER A 279 28.66 -34.64 -27.81
N HIS A 280 29.66 -35.15 -27.14
CA HIS A 280 29.62 -35.41 -25.69
C HIS A 280 29.50 -34.11 -24.89
N ARG A 281 30.18 -33.05 -25.34
CA ARG A 281 30.07 -31.70 -24.74
C ARG A 281 28.65 -31.16 -24.88
N LEU A 282 28.06 -31.29 -26.06
CA LEU A 282 26.68 -30.83 -26.33
C LEU A 282 25.67 -31.61 -25.46
N SER A 283 25.83 -32.94 -25.37
CA SER A 283 24.97 -33.81 -24.55
C SER A 283 25.02 -33.41 -23.06
N ARG A 284 26.20 -33.07 -22.53
CA ARG A 284 26.34 -32.57 -21.15
C ARG A 284 25.66 -31.22 -20.97
N LEU A 285 25.84 -30.28 -21.90
CA LEU A 285 25.20 -28.96 -21.82
C LEU A 285 23.68 -29.09 -21.82
N VAL A 286 23.10 -29.95 -22.65
CA VAL A 286 21.65 -30.23 -22.67
C VAL A 286 21.21 -30.86 -21.36
N GLY A 287 21.96 -31.80 -20.80
CA GLY A 287 21.71 -32.40 -19.49
C GLY A 287 21.68 -31.35 -18.37
N ASP A 288 22.69 -30.49 -18.30
CA ASP A 288 22.82 -29.38 -17.35
C ASP A 288 21.63 -28.45 -17.43
N LEU A 289 21.19 -28.12 -18.66
CA LEU A 289 20.03 -27.25 -18.89
C LEU A 289 18.71 -27.87 -18.40
N LEU A 290 18.52 -29.15 -18.65
CA LEU A 290 17.34 -29.90 -18.18
C LEU A 290 17.32 -30.00 -16.66
N ASP A 291 18.46 -30.26 -16.02
CA ASP A 291 18.57 -30.30 -14.57
C ASP A 291 18.27 -28.94 -13.96
N LEU A 292 18.81 -27.88 -14.56
CA LEU A 292 18.53 -26.50 -14.11
C LEU A 292 17.04 -26.13 -14.26
N ALA A 293 16.42 -26.47 -15.40
CA ALA A 293 15.01 -26.21 -15.62
C ALA A 293 14.12 -26.95 -14.61
N ARG A 294 14.46 -28.20 -14.29
CA ARG A 294 13.73 -28.98 -13.26
C ARG A 294 13.90 -28.39 -11.86
N LEU A 295 15.11 -27.94 -11.55
CA LEU A 295 15.42 -27.29 -10.27
C LEU A 295 14.64 -25.98 -10.11
N ASP A 296 14.56 -25.15 -11.16
CA ASP A 296 13.80 -23.88 -11.16
C ASP A 296 12.27 -24.08 -11.00
N ALA A 297 11.72 -25.12 -11.65
CA ALA A 297 10.28 -25.43 -11.61
C ALA A 297 9.78 -25.96 -10.26
N LYS A 298 10.65 -26.14 -9.25
CA LYS A 298 10.35 -26.80 -7.96
C LYS A 298 9.75 -28.21 -8.09
N GLU A 299 9.83 -28.81 -9.25
CA GLU A 299 9.35 -30.17 -9.53
C GLU A 299 10.41 -31.26 -9.23
N PHE A 300 11.60 -30.79 -8.87
CA PHE A 300 12.72 -31.68 -8.58
C PHE A 300 12.48 -32.44 -7.26
N ARG A 301 12.21 -33.73 -7.36
CA ARG A 301 12.01 -34.60 -6.18
C ARG A 301 13.36 -34.88 -5.51
N VAL A 302 13.40 -34.66 -4.21
CA VAL A 302 14.51 -34.99 -3.33
C VAL A 302 14.00 -36.02 -2.33
N ASP A 303 14.72 -37.11 -2.22
CA ASP A 303 14.41 -38.22 -1.29
C ASP A 303 15.30 -38.07 -0.03
N LEU A 304 14.87 -37.16 0.86
CA LEU A 304 15.61 -36.88 2.08
C LEU A 304 15.51 -38.04 3.05
N ALA A 305 16.66 -38.56 3.45
CA ALA A 305 16.80 -39.67 4.40
C ALA A 305 18.01 -39.44 5.31
N VAL A 306 18.11 -40.26 6.36
CA VAL A 306 19.34 -40.37 7.15
C VAL A 306 20.34 -41.17 6.34
N ILE A 307 21.43 -40.55 5.92
CA ILE A 307 22.47 -41.19 5.08
C ILE A 307 23.83 -41.15 5.77
N ASP A 308 24.70 -42.13 5.40
CA ASP A 308 26.13 -42.02 5.71
C ASP A 308 26.88 -41.33 4.58
N VAL A 309 27.21 -40.07 4.82
CA VAL A 309 27.98 -39.21 3.90
C VAL A 309 29.37 -39.80 3.64
N GLY A 310 29.96 -40.54 4.62
CA GLY A 310 31.22 -41.24 4.45
C GLY A 310 31.16 -42.27 3.33
N GLY A 311 30.08 -43.05 3.25
CA GLY A 311 29.85 -43.99 2.16
C GLY A 311 29.68 -43.34 0.79
N VAL A 312 29.05 -42.13 0.75
CA VAL A 312 28.95 -41.35 -0.50
C VAL A 312 30.33 -40.83 -0.94
N ILE A 313 31.15 -40.36 0.00
CA ILE A 313 32.53 -39.93 -0.24
C ILE A 313 33.36 -41.07 -0.82
N ASP A 314 33.32 -42.26 -0.20
CA ASP A 314 34.05 -43.43 -0.67
C ASP A 314 33.65 -43.88 -2.08
N SER A 315 32.34 -43.87 -2.34
CA SER A 315 31.79 -44.15 -3.67
C SER A 315 32.27 -43.16 -4.72
N ALA A 316 32.31 -41.86 -4.39
CA ALA A 316 32.84 -40.82 -5.25
C ALA A 316 34.34 -41.01 -5.47
N ALA A 317 35.10 -41.29 -4.40
CA ALA A 317 36.53 -41.51 -4.47
C ALA A 317 36.90 -42.69 -5.38
N ALA A 318 36.20 -43.81 -5.27
CA ALA A 318 36.41 -44.98 -6.13
C ALA A 318 36.22 -44.67 -7.63
N ALA A 319 35.23 -43.81 -7.97
CA ALA A 319 34.98 -43.43 -9.35
C ALA A 319 35.97 -42.41 -9.91
N TRP A 320 36.48 -41.51 -9.07
CA TRP A 320 37.33 -40.41 -9.52
C TRP A 320 38.84 -40.68 -9.42
N SER A 321 39.29 -41.62 -8.58
CA SER A 321 40.72 -41.95 -8.42
C SER A 321 41.39 -42.33 -9.74
N GLY A 322 40.74 -43.20 -10.54
CA GLY A 322 41.26 -43.62 -11.83
C GLY A 322 41.31 -42.48 -12.87
N ARG A 323 40.30 -41.59 -12.85
CA ARG A 323 40.24 -40.41 -13.73
C ARG A 323 41.36 -39.41 -13.41
N CYS A 324 41.54 -39.11 -12.12
CA CYS A 324 42.62 -38.23 -11.69
C CYS A 324 44.00 -38.80 -12.03
N ALA A 325 44.21 -40.12 -11.83
CA ALA A 325 45.45 -40.76 -12.18
C ALA A 325 45.75 -40.70 -13.71
N ALA A 326 44.74 -40.86 -14.56
CA ALA A 326 44.88 -40.74 -16.01
C ALA A 326 45.31 -39.34 -16.47
N GLU A 327 44.92 -38.30 -15.74
CA GLU A 327 45.31 -36.90 -15.99
C GLU A 327 46.59 -36.51 -15.21
N GLY A 328 47.23 -37.46 -14.51
CA GLY A 328 48.43 -37.22 -13.72
C GLY A 328 48.18 -36.36 -12.44
N VAL A 329 46.97 -36.29 -11.97
CA VAL A 329 46.61 -35.54 -10.77
C VAL A 329 46.52 -36.48 -9.56
N ARG A 330 47.14 -36.07 -8.44
CA ARG A 330 47.05 -36.86 -7.19
C ARG A 330 45.69 -36.64 -6.54
N PHE A 331 45.07 -37.72 -6.14
CA PHE A 331 43.74 -37.66 -5.47
C PHE A 331 43.82 -38.21 -4.05
N VAL A 332 43.40 -37.45 -3.06
CA VAL A 332 43.48 -37.80 -1.65
C VAL A 332 42.10 -37.68 -1.01
N VAL A 333 41.77 -38.64 -0.16
CA VAL A 333 40.55 -38.62 0.64
C VAL A 333 40.92 -38.43 2.10
N GLU A 334 40.35 -37.39 2.72
CA GLU A 334 40.55 -37.08 4.13
C GLU A 334 39.22 -37.16 4.88
N ARG A 335 39.02 -38.21 5.66
CA ARG A 335 37.85 -38.37 6.51
C ARG A 335 38.17 -39.15 7.77
N PRO A 336 37.41 -38.92 8.89
CA PRO A 336 37.55 -39.68 10.12
C PRO A 336 37.13 -41.15 9.90
N VAL A 337 37.67 -42.00 10.70
CA VAL A 337 37.25 -43.41 10.78
C VAL A 337 35.92 -43.43 11.57
N GLY A 338 34.82 -43.57 10.85
CA GLY A 338 33.46 -43.60 11.45
C GLY A 338 32.40 -43.05 10.52
N PRO A 339 31.13 -43.25 10.86
CA PRO A 339 30.02 -42.80 10.03
C PRO A 339 29.86 -41.26 10.14
N LEU A 340 29.59 -40.63 9.01
CA LEU A 340 29.23 -39.21 8.90
C LEU A 340 27.73 -39.09 8.60
N ILE A 341 26.91 -39.12 9.64
CA ILE A 341 25.46 -39.19 9.49
C ILE A 341 24.84 -37.82 9.25
N ALA A 342 24.15 -37.65 8.14
CA ALA A 342 23.43 -36.42 7.78
C ALA A 342 22.00 -36.72 7.29
N TRP A 343 21.16 -35.70 7.33
CA TRP A 343 19.84 -35.69 6.71
C TRP A 343 19.96 -35.11 5.31
N ALA A 344 19.98 -35.95 4.29
CA ALA A 344 20.17 -35.54 2.90
C ALA A 344 19.69 -36.65 1.93
N ASP A 345 19.80 -36.40 0.62
CA ASP A 345 19.59 -37.37 -0.45
C ASP A 345 20.97 -37.84 -0.95
N ALA A 346 21.26 -39.12 -0.81
CA ALA A 346 22.55 -39.72 -1.17
C ALA A 346 22.86 -39.59 -2.67
N SER A 347 21.86 -39.72 -3.53
CA SER A 347 22.03 -39.63 -4.97
C SER A 347 22.33 -38.19 -5.41
N ARG A 348 21.68 -37.22 -4.78
CA ARG A 348 21.90 -35.79 -5.04
C ARG A 348 23.21 -35.30 -4.46
N LEU A 349 23.57 -35.73 -3.25
CA LEU A 349 24.90 -35.47 -2.70
C LEU A 349 25.98 -36.02 -3.60
N ARG A 350 25.81 -37.23 -4.12
CA ARG A 350 26.76 -37.84 -5.09
C ARG A 350 26.87 -36.95 -6.35
N GLN A 351 25.76 -36.47 -6.92
CA GLN A 351 25.74 -35.59 -8.06
C GLN A 351 26.49 -34.27 -7.76
N VAL A 352 26.34 -33.70 -6.56
CA VAL A 352 27.09 -32.51 -6.08
C VAL A 352 28.60 -32.79 -6.09
N LEU A 353 29.00 -33.93 -5.49
CA LEU A 353 30.43 -34.31 -5.45
C LEU A 353 31.00 -34.53 -6.84
N ASP A 354 30.29 -35.22 -7.73
CA ASP A 354 30.71 -35.44 -9.10
C ASP A 354 30.89 -34.10 -9.85
N GLY A 355 29.99 -33.15 -9.68
CA GLY A 355 30.09 -31.82 -10.28
C GLY A 355 31.27 -30.99 -9.76
N LEU A 356 31.53 -31.04 -8.45
CA LEU A 356 32.70 -30.36 -7.84
C LEU A 356 34.01 -31.00 -8.25
N LEU A 357 34.09 -32.35 -8.26
CA LEU A 357 35.28 -33.09 -8.67
C LEU A 357 35.60 -32.92 -10.16
N GLU A 358 34.56 -32.87 -11.01
CA GLU A 358 34.74 -32.59 -12.44
C GLU A 358 35.31 -31.16 -12.64
N ASN A 359 34.79 -30.19 -11.88
CA ASN A 359 35.32 -28.82 -11.93
C ASN A 359 36.78 -28.77 -11.46
N ALA A 360 37.11 -29.39 -10.33
CA ALA A 360 38.44 -29.48 -9.79
C ALA A 360 39.44 -30.13 -10.79
N LEU A 361 39.10 -31.30 -11.36
CA LEU A 361 39.99 -31.98 -12.31
C LEU A 361 40.25 -31.16 -13.58
N ARG A 362 39.27 -30.42 -14.04
CA ARG A 362 39.41 -29.56 -15.24
C ARG A 362 40.44 -28.49 -15.09
N VAL A 363 40.63 -27.92 -13.89
CA VAL A 363 41.50 -26.77 -13.63
C VAL A 363 42.79 -27.13 -12.95
N THR A 364 42.93 -28.37 -12.45
CA THR A 364 44.13 -28.83 -11.72
C THR A 364 45.19 -29.31 -12.71
N PRO A 365 46.39 -28.73 -12.71
CA PRO A 365 47.49 -29.20 -13.55
C PRO A 365 47.98 -30.61 -13.13
N SER A 366 48.53 -31.32 -14.10
CA SER A 366 49.21 -32.58 -13.81
C SER A 366 50.35 -32.40 -12.77
N GLY A 367 50.47 -33.31 -11.84
CA GLY A 367 51.37 -33.25 -10.69
C GLY A 367 50.82 -32.58 -9.45
N SER A 368 49.70 -31.84 -9.58
CA SER A 368 49.00 -31.17 -8.47
C SER A 368 48.04 -32.11 -7.73
N LEU A 369 47.36 -31.63 -6.70
CA LEU A 369 46.56 -32.38 -5.76
C LEU A 369 45.07 -31.98 -5.82
N ILE A 370 44.18 -32.96 -5.74
CA ILE A 370 42.77 -32.77 -5.42
C ILE A 370 42.47 -33.51 -4.11
N VAL A 371 41.82 -32.88 -3.18
CA VAL A 371 41.42 -33.43 -1.89
C VAL A 371 39.91 -33.46 -1.78
N LEU A 372 39.34 -34.60 -1.45
CA LEU A 372 37.96 -34.78 -1.03
C LEU A 372 37.94 -35.07 0.46
N ALA A 373 37.49 -34.09 1.25
CA ALA A 373 37.49 -34.17 2.70
C ALA A 373 36.08 -34.24 3.28
N GLY A 374 35.93 -34.98 4.38
CA GLY A 374 34.69 -35.05 5.16
C GLY A 374 34.98 -34.96 6.66
N ARG A 375 34.23 -34.12 7.38
CA ARG A 375 34.35 -33.99 8.86
C ARG A 375 33.06 -33.61 9.52
N VAL A 376 32.99 -33.82 10.81
CA VAL A 376 31.97 -33.23 11.66
C VAL A 376 32.46 -31.87 12.15
N GLU A 377 31.69 -30.82 11.93
CA GLU A 377 31.95 -29.51 12.51
C GLU A 377 30.93 -29.22 13.61
N GLN A 378 31.39 -28.93 14.80
CA GLN A 378 30.56 -28.64 15.97
C GLN A 378 30.64 -27.17 16.36
N PRO A 379 29.96 -26.24 15.66
CA PRO A 379 29.77 -24.89 16.14
C PRO A 379 28.81 -24.89 17.32
N ALA A 380 28.88 -23.88 18.18
CA ALA A 380 28.11 -23.79 19.43
C ALA A 380 26.57 -23.81 19.24
N ALA A 381 26.05 -23.58 18.03
CA ALA A 381 24.62 -23.47 17.76
C ALA A 381 24.01 -24.72 17.06
N SER A 382 24.71 -25.38 16.14
CA SER A 382 24.17 -26.55 15.41
C SER A 382 25.30 -27.33 14.75
N PRO A 383 25.50 -28.61 15.07
CA PRO A 383 26.52 -29.43 14.43
C PRO A 383 26.15 -29.76 12.97
N HIS A 384 27.17 -29.75 12.07
CA HIS A 384 27.00 -30.02 10.65
C HIS A 384 28.00 -31.08 10.19
N ILE A 385 27.64 -31.83 9.15
CA ILE A 385 28.60 -32.58 8.34
C ILE A 385 29.14 -31.64 7.27
N VAL A 386 30.46 -31.54 7.22
CA VAL A 386 31.15 -30.71 6.22
C VAL A 386 31.82 -31.66 5.23
N VAL A 387 31.57 -31.38 3.95
CA VAL A 387 32.28 -32.05 2.84
C VAL A 387 32.99 -30.96 2.04
N GLU A 388 34.28 -31.14 1.80
CA GLU A 388 35.11 -30.20 1.04
C GLU A 388 35.71 -30.86 -0.18
N VAL A 389 35.68 -30.15 -1.31
CA VAL A 389 36.50 -30.43 -2.48
C VAL A 389 37.49 -29.29 -2.61
N ARG A 390 38.80 -29.62 -2.53
CA ARG A 390 39.92 -28.69 -2.64
C ARG A 390 40.79 -29.05 -3.80
N ASP A 391 41.23 -28.07 -4.59
CA ASP A 391 42.08 -28.32 -5.75
C ASP A 391 43.38 -27.50 -5.66
N GLY A 392 44.39 -28.01 -6.38
CA GLY A 392 45.68 -27.31 -6.55
C GLY A 392 45.78 -26.61 -7.90
N GLY A 393 44.64 -26.07 -8.39
CA GLY A 393 44.56 -25.30 -9.61
C GLY A 393 44.96 -23.80 -9.43
N PRO A 394 44.64 -22.94 -10.38
CA PRO A 394 44.99 -21.51 -10.32
C PRO A 394 44.16 -20.70 -9.31
N GLY A 395 43.16 -21.32 -8.65
CA GLY A 395 42.29 -20.67 -7.69
C GLY A 395 41.31 -19.67 -8.28
N LEU A 396 40.60 -18.98 -7.40
CA LEU A 396 39.64 -17.92 -7.67
C LEU A 396 40.06 -16.64 -6.94
N THR A 397 39.81 -15.48 -7.51
CA THR A 397 39.98 -14.20 -6.80
C THR A 397 38.81 -13.94 -5.83
N ASP A 398 38.97 -12.99 -4.88
CA ASP A 398 37.89 -12.65 -3.96
C ASP A 398 36.63 -12.21 -4.68
N ASP A 399 36.76 -11.47 -5.81
CA ASP A 399 35.64 -11.08 -6.67
C ASP A 399 34.98 -12.30 -7.35
N ASP A 400 35.76 -13.33 -7.70
CA ASP A 400 35.24 -14.57 -8.27
C ASP A 400 34.48 -15.41 -7.23
N LEU A 401 34.94 -15.41 -5.98
CA LEU A 401 34.25 -16.13 -4.90
C LEU A 401 32.84 -15.62 -4.70
N ALA A 402 32.64 -14.30 -4.82
CA ALA A 402 31.33 -13.69 -4.65
C ALA A 402 30.31 -14.10 -5.73
N ILE A 403 30.77 -14.44 -6.93
CA ILE A 403 29.94 -14.80 -8.09
C ILE A 403 30.11 -16.26 -8.53
N ALA A 404 30.79 -17.08 -7.74
CA ALA A 404 31.19 -18.45 -8.14
C ALA A 404 29.99 -19.33 -8.50
N PHE A 405 28.85 -19.11 -7.89
CA PHE A 405 27.61 -19.88 -8.10
C PHE A 405 26.62 -19.20 -9.05
N ASP A 406 26.92 -17.99 -9.54
CA ASP A 406 26.10 -17.31 -10.53
C ASP A 406 26.22 -18.02 -11.90
N ARG A 407 25.10 -18.16 -12.59
CA ARG A 407 25.02 -18.84 -13.89
C ARG A 407 25.95 -18.15 -14.90
N SER A 408 26.85 -18.91 -15.48
CA SER A 408 27.80 -18.48 -16.52
C SER A 408 28.80 -17.38 -16.12
N ALA A 409 28.80 -16.88 -14.88
CA ALA A 409 29.62 -15.75 -14.46
C ALA A 409 31.12 -16.04 -14.60
N LEU A 410 31.64 -17.17 -14.06
CA LEU A 410 33.02 -17.55 -14.19
C LEU A 410 33.37 -18.00 -15.62
N TYR A 411 32.41 -18.55 -16.37
CA TYR A 411 32.60 -18.92 -17.76
C TYR A 411 32.87 -17.67 -18.63
N GLU A 412 32.06 -16.65 -18.53
CA GLU A 412 32.23 -15.39 -19.27
C GLU A 412 33.55 -14.73 -18.93
N ARG A 413 33.97 -14.73 -17.65
CA ARG A 413 35.19 -14.10 -17.17
C ARG A 413 36.46 -14.81 -17.65
N TYR A 414 36.44 -16.14 -17.75
CA TYR A 414 37.63 -16.96 -18.03
C TYR A 414 37.63 -17.60 -19.42
N ARG A 415 36.60 -17.37 -20.22
CA ARG A 415 36.54 -17.87 -21.60
C ARG A 415 37.72 -17.37 -22.42
N GLY A 416 38.47 -18.33 -23.00
CA GLY A 416 39.71 -18.02 -23.79
C GLY A 416 40.96 -17.76 -22.95
N VAL A 417 40.85 -17.72 -21.61
CA VAL A 417 42.02 -17.56 -20.70
C VAL A 417 42.42 -18.91 -20.10
N ARG A 418 41.47 -19.72 -19.70
CA ARG A 418 41.68 -21.08 -19.13
C ARG A 418 40.59 -22.06 -19.55
N SER A 419 40.80 -23.34 -19.31
CA SER A 419 39.80 -24.37 -19.56
C SER A 419 38.54 -24.06 -18.73
N VAL A 420 37.41 -23.83 -19.39
CA VAL A 420 36.10 -23.56 -18.75
C VAL A 420 35.13 -24.65 -19.17
N GLY A 421 34.19 -24.99 -18.30
CA GLY A 421 33.13 -25.96 -18.57
C GLY A 421 31.93 -25.34 -19.29
N THR A 422 30.72 -25.79 -18.93
CA THR A 422 29.46 -25.28 -19.45
C THR A 422 29.04 -23.95 -18.79
N GLY A 423 29.70 -23.57 -17.68
CA GLY A 423 29.29 -22.43 -16.86
C GLY A 423 28.05 -22.66 -16.00
N LEU A 424 27.42 -23.83 -16.10
CA LEU A 424 26.20 -24.17 -15.36
C LEU A 424 26.48 -25.10 -14.18
N GLY A 425 27.60 -25.85 -14.18
CA GLY A 425 27.85 -26.89 -13.18
C GLY A 425 27.84 -26.40 -11.73
N LEU A 426 28.51 -25.29 -11.42
CA LEU A 426 28.52 -24.74 -10.05
C LEU A 426 27.13 -24.16 -9.65
N ALA A 427 26.38 -23.59 -10.57
CA ALA A 427 25.01 -23.13 -10.29
C ALA A 427 24.05 -24.30 -10.00
N ILE A 428 24.22 -25.43 -10.72
CA ILE A 428 23.47 -26.66 -10.48
C ILE A 428 23.86 -27.24 -9.12
N VAL A 429 25.15 -27.30 -8.81
CA VAL A 429 25.66 -27.77 -7.50
C VAL A 429 25.05 -26.94 -6.36
N HIS A 430 25.07 -25.61 -6.47
CA HIS A 430 24.47 -24.73 -5.47
C HIS A 430 22.98 -25.02 -5.29
N ALA A 431 22.21 -25.08 -6.37
CA ALA A 431 20.78 -25.37 -6.32
C ALA A 431 20.47 -26.77 -5.75
N LEU A 432 21.29 -27.78 -6.04
CA LEU A 432 21.14 -29.11 -5.46
C LEU A 432 21.40 -29.13 -3.97
N VAL A 433 22.49 -28.44 -3.52
CA VAL A 433 22.81 -28.33 -2.09
C VAL A 433 21.71 -27.65 -1.31
N GLU A 434 21.14 -26.54 -1.82
CA GLU A 434 19.97 -25.90 -1.19
C GLU A 434 18.77 -26.85 -1.12
N ARG A 435 18.52 -27.62 -2.18
CA ARG A 435 17.39 -28.58 -2.22
C ARG A 435 17.52 -29.74 -1.24
N ILE A 436 18.73 -30.17 -0.93
CA ILE A 436 18.98 -31.20 0.10
C ILE A 436 19.09 -30.59 1.51
N GLY A 437 18.80 -29.29 1.68
CA GLY A 437 18.80 -28.61 2.99
C GLY A 437 20.20 -28.22 3.49
N GLY A 438 21.20 -28.21 2.62
CA GLY A 438 22.57 -27.80 2.94
C GLY A 438 22.88 -26.38 2.51
N THR A 439 24.13 -25.97 2.78
CA THR A 439 24.74 -24.71 2.28
C THR A 439 26.07 -25.03 1.61
N ILE A 440 26.45 -24.21 0.62
CA ILE A 440 27.74 -24.33 -0.06
C ILE A 440 28.45 -22.97 -0.09
N GLU A 441 29.75 -22.98 0.10
CA GLU A 441 30.62 -21.81 0.04
C GLU A 441 31.85 -22.10 -0.82
N ALA A 442 32.32 -21.07 -1.52
CA ALA A 442 33.60 -21.09 -2.23
C ALA A 442 34.65 -20.34 -1.41
N GLY A 443 35.89 -20.76 -1.47
CA GLY A 443 37.01 -20.17 -0.75
C GLY A 443 38.36 -20.58 -1.35
N HIS A 444 39.44 -20.18 -0.71
CA HIS A 444 40.82 -20.54 -1.10
C HIS A 444 41.19 -21.89 -0.48
N ALA A 445 41.83 -22.73 -1.26
CA ALA A 445 42.37 -24.02 -0.79
C ALA A 445 43.79 -23.85 -0.26
N ALA A 446 44.15 -24.65 0.76
CA ALA A 446 45.55 -24.71 1.25
C ALA A 446 46.50 -25.27 0.18
N GLU A 447 45.97 -26.04 -0.76
CA GLU A 447 46.66 -26.60 -1.92
C GLU A 447 46.99 -25.56 -3.01
N GLY A 448 46.54 -24.30 -2.85
CA GLY A 448 46.81 -23.17 -3.75
C GLY A 448 45.67 -22.84 -4.71
N GLY A 449 44.66 -23.71 -4.85
CA GLY A 449 43.52 -23.57 -5.74
C GLY A 449 42.25 -23.11 -5.07
N ALA A 450 41.09 -23.60 -5.54
CA ALA A 450 39.79 -23.33 -4.98
C ALA A 450 39.35 -24.38 -3.97
N ARG A 451 38.55 -23.98 -2.99
CA ARG A 451 37.88 -24.83 -2.01
C ARG A 451 36.38 -24.61 -2.09
N PHE A 452 35.64 -25.71 -2.26
CA PHE A 452 34.18 -25.71 -2.17
C PHE A 452 33.76 -26.49 -0.94
N THR A 453 33.04 -25.85 -0.03
CA THR A 453 32.64 -26.38 1.27
C THR A 453 31.14 -26.57 1.29
N VAL A 454 30.68 -27.82 1.36
CA VAL A 454 29.27 -28.18 1.52
C VAL A 454 29.00 -28.48 2.99
N ARG A 455 28.01 -27.83 3.59
CA ARG A 455 27.55 -28.13 4.96
C ARG A 455 26.16 -28.74 4.90
N LEU A 456 26.01 -29.92 5.53
CA LEU A 456 24.75 -30.63 5.62
C LEU A 456 24.29 -30.68 7.08
N PRO A 457 22.98 -30.55 7.35
CA PRO A 457 22.47 -30.70 8.71
C PRO A 457 22.71 -32.14 9.18
N LEU A 458 23.12 -32.28 10.46
CA LEU A 458 23.14 -33.59 11.08
C LEU A 458 21.76 -34.24 11.01
N GLY A 459 21.70 -35.53 10.72
CA GLY A 459 20.46 -36.29 10.76
C GLY A 459 19.84 -36.13 12.14
N GLY A 460 18.84 -35.21 12.25
CA GLY A 460 18.17 -34.95 13.49
C GLY A 460 17.30 -36.11 13.89
N TRP A 461 17.31 -36.33 15.16
CA TRP A 461 16.51 -37.25 15.94
C TRP A 461 15.03 -36.93 15.85
#